data_4cc29ce1246a3d72911408a4184c4ec8
#
_entry.id   4cc29ce1246a3d72911408a4184c4ec8
#
_cell.length_a   1.000
_cell.length_b   1.000
_cell.length_c   1.000
_cell.angle_alpha   90.00
_cell.angle_beta   90.00
_cell.angle_gamma   90.00
#
_symmetry.space_group_name_H-M   'P 1'
#
loop_
_entity.id
_entity.type
_entity.pdbx_description
1 polymer ?
#
loop_
_entity_poly.entity_id
_entity_poly.type
_entity_poly.pdbx_seq_one_letter_code
_entity_poly.pdbx_strand_id
1 'polypeptide(L)'
;MTDNAVVYYKEKKAGLLKKTEDVYEFEYDSDYLKDAEAKPVSLTMPLTQKKYFSERLFPFFENLLPEGFLLDMTIAKLKIDRNDKFNLLQYVGQDTVGAISVKPLKEGA
;
A
#
# COMPACT_ATOMS: atom_id res chain seq x y z
N MET A 1 -16.83 6.72 -1.13
CA MET A 1 -16.47 5.39 -0.62
C MET A 1 -15.00 5.35 -0.24
N THR A 2 -14.67 4.61 0.79
CA THR A 2 -13.30 4.43 1.22
C THR A 2 -12.79 3.08 0.74
N ASP A 3 -11.68 3.10 0.01
CA ASP A 3 -11.02 1.88 -0.43
C ASP A 3 -9.88 1.56 0.55
N ASN A 4 -9.74 0.30 0.89
CA ASN A 4 -8.75 -0.15 1.87
C ASN A 4 -7.87 -1.26 1.31
N ALA A 5 -6.60 -1.22 1.66
CA ALA A 5 -5.64 -2.27 1.33
C ALA A 5 -4.80 -2.58 2.57
N VAL A 6 -4.39 -3.82 2.72
CA VAL A 6 -3.56 -4.24 3.85
C VAL A 6 -2.10 -4.22 3.42
N VAL A 7 -1.26 -3.57 4.23
CA VAL A 7 0.18 -3.49 4.00
C VAL A 7 0.88 -4.48 4.92
N TYR A 8 1.72 -5.33 4.34
CA TYR A 8 2.48 -6.33 5.08
C TYR A 8 3.97 -6.01 5.03
N TYR A 9 4.63 -6.26 6.15
CA TYR A 9 6.08 -6.34 6.21
C TYR A 9 6.44 -7.82 6.32
N LYS A 10 6.93 -8.39 5.21
CA LYS A 10 7.08 -9.84 5.07
C LYS A 10 5.71 -10.50 5.31
N GLU A 11 5.55 -11.31 6.33
CA GLU A 11 4.28 -11.99 6.61
C GLU A 11 3.44 -11.30 7.68
N LYS A 12 3.96 -10.20 8.26
CA LYS A 12 3.27 -9.50 9.35
C LYS A 12 2.45 -8.34 8.80
N LYS A 13 1.21 -8.23 9.28
CA LYS A 13 0.36 -7.10 8.95
C LYS A 13 0.94 -5.85 9.61
N ALA A 14 1.42 -4.91 8.78
CA ALA A 14 2.02 -3.67 9.27
C ALA A 14 0.98 -2.56 9.43
N GLY A 15 -0.01 -2.49 8.55
CA GLY A 15 -1.02 -1.45 8.64
C GLY A 15 -2.01 -1.48 7.50
N LEU A 16 -2.80 -0.42 7.41
CA LEU A 16 -3.81 -0.24 6.38
C LEU A 16 -3.51 1.01 5.55
N LEU A 17 -3.59 0.86 4.25
CA LEU A 17 -3.56 1.98 3.32
C LEU A 17 -5.00 2.24 2.89
N LYS A 18 -5.48 3.45 3.14
CA LYS A 18 -6.86 3.85 2.87
C LYS A 18 -6.88 4.96 1.83
N LYS A 19 -7.85 4.90 0.94
CA LYS A 19 -8.08 5.97 -0.04
C LYS A 19 -9.51 6.46 0.12
N THR A 20 -9.63 7.76 0.44
CA THR A 20 -10.91 8.46 0.38
C THR A 20 -10.95 9.30 -0.90
N GLU A 21 -12.01 10.08 -1.11
CA GLU A 21 -12.10 10.93 -2.30
C GLU A 21 -10.96 11.93 -2.42
N ASP A 22 -10.51 12.46 -1.30
CA ASP A 22 -9.57 13.59 -1.28
C ASP A 22 -8.21 13.28 -0.70
N VAL A 23 -8.04 12.14 -0.01
CA VAL A 23 -6.81 11.90 0.74
C VAL A 23 -6.49 10.41 0.83
N TYR A 24 -5.19 10.13 0.88
CA TYR A 24 -4.67 8.81 1.24
C TYR A 24 -4.26 8.83 2.70
N GLU A 25 -4.53 7.76 3.41
CA GLU A 25 -4.13 7.58 4.80
C GLU A 25 -3.41 6.25 4.95
N PHE A 26 -2.26 6.25 5.62
CA PHE A 26 -1.63 5.02 6.06
C PHE A 26 -1.65 4.98 7.57
N GLU A 27 -2.17 3.91 8.14
CA GLU A 27 -2.24 3.73 9.58
C GLU A 27 -1.55 2.44 9.97
N TYR A 28 -0.51 2.53 10.81
CA TYR A 28 0.14 1.35 11.37
C TYR A 28 -0.83 0.56 12.23
N ASP A 29 -0.73 -0.76 12.15
CA ASP A 29 -1.49 -1.66 13.02
C ASP A 29 -0.97 -1.56 14.45
N SER A 30 -1.89 -1.51 15.42
CA SER A 30 -1.50 -1.35 16.82
C SER A 30 -0.62 -2.49 17.33
N ASP A 31 -0.93 -3.73 16.94
CA ASP A 31 -0.12 -4.88 17.32
C ASP A 31 1.26 -4.84 16.69
N TYR A 32 1.34 -4.36 15.46
CA TYR A 32 2.62 -4.20 14.79
C TYR A 32 3.51 -3.20 15.54
N LEU A 33 2.93 -2.09 15.99
CA LEU A 33 3.68 -1.07 16.72
C LEU A 33 4.18 -1.55 18.08
N LYS A 34 3.54 -2.57 18.65
CA LYS A 34 3.95 -3.17 19.94
C LYS A 34 5.06 -4.19 19.77
N ASP A 35 5.33 -4.64 18.57
CA ASP A 35 6.37 -5.62 18.30
C ASP A 35 7.73 -4.93 18.40
N ALA A 36 8.60 -5.43 19.28
CA ALA A 36 9.93 -4.86 19.51
C ALA A 36 10.82 -4.96 18.26
N GLU A 37 10.52 -5.88 17.36
CA GLU A 37 11.28 -6.08 16.13
C GLU A 37 10.65 -5.38 14.92
N ALA A 38 9.57 -4.63 15.14
CA ALA A 38 8.90 -3.93 14.05
C ALA A 38 9.82 -2.92 13.38
N LYS A 39 9.72 -2.87 12.05
CA LYS A 39 10.49 -1.92 11.23
C LYS A 39 9.52 -1.03 10.46
N PRO A 40 9.89 0.23 10.21
CA PRO A 40 9.02 1.11 9.43
C PRO A 40 8.90 0.58 8.00
N VAL A 41 7.72 0.76 7.41
CA VAL A 41 7.50 0.36 6.02
C VAL A 41 8.28 1.27 5.07
N SER A 42 8.59 2.48 5.51
CA SER A 42 9.37 3.45 4.74
C SER A 42 10.09 4.38 5.69
N LEU A 43 11.24 4.91 5.27
CA LEU A 43 11.98 5.90 6.04
C LEU A 43 11.16 7.18 6.28
N THR A 44 10.22 7.47 5.39
CA THR A 44 9.36 8.66 5.54
C THR A 44 8.14 8.42 6.40
N MET A 45 7.93 7.18 6.85
CA MET A 45 6.82 6.81 7.74
C MET A 45 7.33 6.04 8.94
N PRO A 46 8.11 6.71 9.84
CA PRO A 46 8.66 6.04 11.01
C PRO A 46 7.58 5.55 11.97
N LEU A 47 7.95 4.61 12.83
CA LEU A 47 7.03 3.97 13.77
C LEU A 47 6.61 4.90 14.92
N THR A 48 7.20 6.08 15.01
CA THR A 48 6.89 7.06 16.07
C THR A 48 5.53 7.73 15.89
N GLN A 49 4.93 7.60 14.71
CA GLN A 49 3.62 8.15 14.41
C GLN A 49 2.75 7.05 13.82
N LYS A 50 1.52 6.95 14.31
CA LYS A 50 0.63 5.87 13.87
C LYS A 50 -0.02 6.14 12.52
N LYS A 51 -0.42 7.39 12.25
CA LYS A 51 -1.16 7.76 11.05
C LYS A 51 -0.41 8.76 10.20
N TYR A 52 -0.49 8.57 8.90
CA TYR A 52 0.09 9.47 7.90
C TYR A 52 -0.96 9.78 6.85
N PHE A 53 -0.98 11.03 6.37
CA PHE A 53 -1.94 11.50 5.40
C PHE A 53 -1.24 12.13 4.22
N SER A 54 -1.80 11.99 3.02
CA SER A 54 -1.27 12.61 1.81
C SER A 54 -2.37 12.83 0.80
N GLU A 55 -2.33 13.95 0.09
CA GLU A 55 -3.28 14.22 -0.99
C GLU A 55 -3.01 13.32 -2.20
N ARG A 56 -1.81 12.78 -2.30
CA ARG A 56 -1.40 11.88 -3.36
C ARG A 56 -0.95 10.56 -2.74
N LEU A 57 -0.91 9.52 -3.57
CA LEU A 57 -0.37 8.26 -3.10
C LEU A 57 1.06 8.49 -2.59
N PHE A 58 1.36 7.94 -1.42
CA PHE A 58 2.69 8.10 -0.81
C PHE A 58 3.77 7.65 -1.79
N PRO A 59 4.87 8.42 -1.93
CA PRO A 59 5.93 8.07 -2.88
C PRO A 59 6.46 6.65 -2.71
N PHE A 60 6.55 6.16 -1.47
CA PHE A 60 6.98 4.80 -1.23
C PHE A 60 6.10 3.77 -1.96
N PHE A 61 4.78 3.92 -1.85
CA PHE A 61 3.85 3.00 -2.49
C PHE A 61 3.82 3.21 -4.01
N GLU A 62 3.94 4.44 -4.46
CA GLU A 62 4.00 4.73 -5.89
C GLU A 62 5.21 4.05 -6.54
N ASN A 63 6.33 3.99 -5.83
CA ASN A 63 7.54 3.33 -6.33
C ASN A 63 7.42 1.80 -6.43
N LEU A 64 6.38 1.21 -5.86
CA LEU A 64 6.10 -0.21 -6.02
C LEU A 64 5.39 -0.52 -7.35
N LEU A 65 4.86 0.51 -8.01
CA LEU A 65 4.16 0.34 -9.28
C LEU A 65 5.17 0.15 -10.42
N PRO A 66 4.83 -0.67 -11.43
CA PRO A 66 5.70 -0.80 -12.59
C PRO A 66 5.70 0.47 -13.41
N GLU A 67 6.71 0.63 -14.26
CA GLU A 67 6.86 1.78 -15.15
C GLU A 67 7.02 1.33 -16.59
N GLY A 68 6.78 2.27 -17.51
CA GLY A 68 7.04 2.07 -18.93
C GLY A 68 6.27 0.90 -19.52
N PHE A 69 6.98 0.06 -20.24
CA PHE A 69 6.38 -1.09 -20.95
C PHE A 69 5.68 -2.05 -20.01
N LEU A 70 6.24 -2.30 -18.82
CA LEU A 70 5.61 -3.19 -17.86
C LEU A 70 4.30 -2.62 -17.34
N LEU A 71 4.23 -1.31 -17.16
CA LEU A 71 2.99 -0.66 -16.77
C LEU A 71 1.94 -0.79 -17.86
N ASP A 72 2.33 -0.54 -19.10
CA ASP A 72 1.42 -0.65 -20.24
C ASP A 72 0.84 -2.06 -20.36
N MET A 73 1.67 -3.08 -20.22
CA MET A 73 1.22 -4.47 -20.27
C MET A 73 0.28 -4.79 -19.12
N THR A 74 0.59 -4.31 -17.92
CA THR A 74 -0.22 -4.56 -16.73
C THR A 74 -1.60 -3.95 -16.88
N ILE A 75 -1.68 -2.71 -17.33
CA ILE A 75 -2.94 -2.00 -17.56
C ILE A 75 -3.78 -2.75 -18.57
N ALA A 76 -3.18 -3.17 -19.68
CA ALA A 76 -3.89 -3.88 -20.74
C ALA A 76 -4.43 -5.20 -20.24
N LYS A 77 -3.64 -5.94 -19.47
CA LYS A 77 -4.02 -7.26 -18.97
C LYS A 77 -5.10 -7.19 -17.90
N LEU A 78 -4.99 -6.25 -16.97
CA LEU A 78 -5.92 -6.12 -15.85
C LEU A 78 -7.11 -5.23 -16.17
N LYS A 79 -7.06 -4.50 -17.29
CA LYS A 79 -8.12 -3.55 -17.69
C LYS A 79 -8.39 -2.51 -16.62
N ILE A 80 -7.33 -2.00 -16.02
CA ILE A 80 -7.38 -0.97 -14.98
C ILE A 80 -6.94 0.36 -15.58
N ASP A 81 -7.59 1.45 -15.16
CA ASP A 81 -7.21 2.79 -15.59
C ASP A 81 -5.80 3.11 -15.10
N ARG A 82 -4.96 3.65 -15.99
CA ARG A 82 -3.60 4.07 -15.68
C ARG A 82 -3.53 5.04 -14.49
N ASN A 83 -4.55 5.88 -14.33
CA ASN A 83 -4.60 6.86 -13.27
C ASN A 83 -5.12 6.32 -11.95
N ASP A 84 -5.65 5.09 -11.96
CA ASP A 84 -6.14 4.45 -10.75
C ASP A 84 -5.00 3.70 -10.06
N LYS A 85 -4.08 4.46 -9.50
CA LYS A 85 -2.86 3.92 -8.88
C LYS A 85 -3.15 3.02 -7.70
N PHE A 86 -4.18 3.35 -6.91
CA PHE A 86 -4.55 2.55 -5.75
C PHE A 86 -4.98 1.15 -6.16
N ASN A 87 -5.82 1.05 -7.20
CA ASN A 87 -6.29 -0.23 -7.69
C ASN A 87 -5.14 -1.04 -8.31
N LEU A 88 -4.27 -0.38 -9.08
CA LEU A 88 -3.07 -1.01 -9.62
C LEU A 88 -2.19 -1.57 -8.50
N LEU A 89 -2.00 -0.79 -7.44
CA LEU A 89 -1.16 -1.20 -6.32
C LEU A 89 -1.68 -2.46 -5.65
N GLN A 90 -2.99 -2.61 -5.51
CA GLN A 90 -3.57 -3.80 -4.89
C GLN A 90 -3.28 -5.08 -5.68
N TYR A 91 -3.13 -4.96 -7.00
CA TYR A 91 -2.82 -6.13 -7.83
C TYR A 91 -1.32 -6.38 -7.92
N VAL A 92 -0.54 -5.36 -8.25
CA VAL A 92 0.90 -5.55 -8.45
C VAL A 92 1.68 -5.58 -7.15
N GLY A 93 1.15 -4.98 -6.09
CA GLY A 93 1.81 -4.93 -4.79
C GLY A 93 1.79 -6.25 -4.03
N GLN A 94 1.04 -7.25 -4.52
CA GLN A 94 0.99 -8.55 -3.86
C GLN A 94 2.29 -9.35 -4.01
N ASP A 95 3.01 -9.11 -5.10
CA ASP A 95 4.24 -9.82 -5.42
C ASP A 95 5.36 -8.80 -5.65
N THR A 96 5.87 -8.24 -4.58
CA THR A 96 6.98 -7.31 -4.68
C THR A 96 8.30 -8.01 -4.40
N VAL A 97 9.40 -7.42 -4.89
CA VAL A 97 10.74 -7.96 -4.67
C VAL A 97 11.22 -7.66 -3.26
N GLY A 98 10.72 -6.62 -2.62
CA GLY A 98 11.13 -6.23 -1.27
C GLY A 98 10.31 -6.88 -0.17
N ALA A 99 10.50 -6.36 1.04
CA ALA A 99 9.82 -6.87 2.24
C ALA A 99 8.35 -6.45 2.31
N ILE A 100 7.99 -5.37 1.63
CA ILE A 100 6.65 -4.79 1.72
C ILE A 100 5.76 -5.32 0.60
N SER A 101 4.55 -5.77 0.96
CA SER A 101 3.52 -6.13 0.01
C SER A 101 2.22 -5.43 0.37
N VAL A 102 1.34 -5.26 -0.62
CA VAL A 102 0.05 -4.62 -0.47
C VAL A 102 -1.01 -5.55 -1.06
N LYS A 103 -2.02 -5.87 -0.27
CA LYS A 103 -3.08 -6.79 -0.68
C LYS A 103 -4.45 -6.16 -0.47
N PRO A 104 -5.44 -6.48 -1.31
CA PRO A 104 -6.80 -5.99 -1.08
C PRO A 104 -7.31 -6.45 0.28
N LEU A 105 -8.01 -5.56 0.99
CA LEU A 105 -8.70 -5.95 2.20
C LEU A 105 -9.97 -6.70 1.83
N LYS A 106 -10.09 -7.94 2.29
CA LYS A 106 -11.29 -8.75 2.06
C LYS A 106 -12.22 -8.63 3.24
N GLU A 107 -13.31 -7.90 3.07
CA GLU A 107 -14.31 -7.76 4.09
C GLU A 107 -15.17 -9.02 4.19
N GLY A 108 -15.55 -9.38 5.40
CA GLY A 108 -16.43 -10.50 5.65
C GLY A 108 -15.79 -11.87 5.48
N ALA A 109 -14.49 -11.91 5.35
CA ALA A 109 -13.76 -13.18 5.24
C ALA A 109 -13.47 -13.77 6.61
#